data_8f4cad215b7a0d946c3d6fb042244578
#
_entry.id   8f4cad215b7a0d946c3d6fb042244578
#
_cell.length_a   1.000
_cell.length_b   1.000
_cell.length_c   1.000
_cell.angle_alpha   90.00
_cell.angle_beta   90.00
_cell.angle_gamma   90.00
#
_symmetry.space_group_name_H-M   'P 1'
#
loop_
_entity.id
_entity.type
_entity.pdbx_description
1 polymer ?
#
loop_
_entity_poly.entity_id
_entity_poly.type
_entity_poly.pdbx_seq_one_letter_code
_entity_poly.pdbx_strand_id
1 'polypeptide(L)'
;MKLAFSSNGFKKYDLLEAIDRLADIGYEGIEILADIPHAFPPDVTEERINAIRERLKKHGMSISNLNAFMLYGIRDNWRPSFIEADEKERRLRIDHTHQCIDLAVQLGIQTLSTEPGGPIDGVDVDWANHLFISAMEELADHAEKVGVTILVEPEPHLLIENSDQFIAFKKAVPSEAVALNFDVGHFFCVGEDPVELVEKLLPYTKHYHLEDIAADRVHQHLIPGTGAINIPRVLQTIQRTGYDGFITVELYPYENRAMKAASEAYQYVKKIMDAL
;
A
#
# COMPACT_ATOMS: atom_id res chain seq x y z
N MET A 1 15.23 1.03 9.33
CA MET A 1 13.77 1.14 9.06
C MET A 1 13.27 2.48 9.58
N LYS A 2 12.30 3.10 8.92
CA LYS A 2 11.61 4.33 9.31
C LYS A 2 10.12 4.03 9.50
N LEU A 3 9.42 4.83 10.29
CA LEU A 3 8.00 4.61 10.55
C LEU A 3 7.15 5.63 9.80
N ALA A 4 6.17 5.14 9.03
CA ALA A 4 5.18 5.94 8.32
C ALA A 4 3.76 5.52 8.70
N PHE A 5 2.79 6.32 8.28
CA PHE A 5 1.36 6.03 8.43
C PHE A 5 0.63 6.30 7.12
N SER A 6 -0.32 5.42 6.76
CA SER A 6 -1.13 5.60 5.56
C SER A 6 -2.22 6.64 5.77
N SER A 7 -2.28 7.63 4.89
CA SER A 7 -3.28 8.68 4.96
C SER A 7 -4.71 8.16 4.73
N ASN A 8 -4.89 6.92 4.25
CA ASN A 8 -6.21 6.32 4.12
C ASN A 8 -6.95 6.15 5.48
N GLY A 9 -6.22 6.13 6.60
CA GLY A 9 -6.80 6.23 7.95
C GLY A 9 -7.26 7.65 8.33
N PHE A 10 -6.91 8.66 7.56
CA PHE A 10 -7.19 10.08 7.81
C PHE A 10 -8.17 10.71 6.82
N LYS A 11 -9.05 9.94 6.19
CA LYS A 11 -10.00 10.44 5.16
C LYS A 11 -10.94 11.55 5.63
N LYS A 12 -11.06 11.80 6.93
CA LYS A 12 -11.83 12.93 7.51
C LYS A 12 -11.02 14.21 7.67
N TYR A 13 -9.74 14.20 7.30
CA TYR A 13 -8.83 15.32 7.36
C TYR A 13 -8.39 15.71 5.94
N ASP A 14 -8.06 16.98 5.73
CA ASP A 14 -7.28 17.36 4.55
C ASP A 14 -5.88 16.72 4.63
N LEU A 15 -5.29 16.39 3.48
CA LEU A 15 -3.97 15.76 3.44
C LEU A 15 -2.89 16.59 4.15
N LEU A 16 -2.92 17.94 3.98
CA LEU A 16 -1.94 18.81 4.64
C LEU A 16 -2.12 18.79 6.17
N GLU A 17 -3.36 18.70 6.65
CA GLU A 17 -3.64 18.54 8.06
C GLU A 17 -3.18 17.14 8.55
N ALA A 18 -3.42 16.08 7.78
CA ALA A 18 -2.94 14.75 8.12
C ALA A 18 -1.40 14.71 8.25
N ILE A 19 -0.67 15.39 7.36
CA ILE A 19 0.79 15.54 7.47
C ILE A 19 1.18 16.23 8.78
N ASP A 20 0.56 17.37 9.12
CA ASP A 20 0.84 18.07 10.37
C ASP A 20 0.60 17.17 11.60
N ARG A 21 -0.53 16.47 11.62
CA ARG A 21 -0.93 15.59 12.73
C ARG A 21 0.01 14.40 12.92
N LEU A 22 0.43 13.77 11.82
CA LEU A 22 1.37 12.64 11.87
C LEU A 22 2.77 13.09 12.29
N ALA A 23 3.21 14.26 11.83
CA ALA A 23 4.45 14.87 12.29
C ALA A 23 4.44 15.17 13.80
N ASP A 24 3.32 15.70 14.33
CA ASP A 24 3.17 16.01 15.76
C ASP A 24 3.21 14.72 16.64
N ILE A 25 2.78 13.57 16.09
CA ILE A 25 2.90 12.26 16.75
C ILE A 25 4.36 11.77 16.73
N GLY A 26 5.12 12.08 15.67
CA GLY A 26 6.51 11.69 15.51
C GLY A 26 6.80 10.76 14.32
N TYR A 27 5.84 10.52 13.43
CA TYR A 27 6.07 9.74 12.21
C TYR A 27 7.09 10.43 11.29
N GLU A 28 7.96 9.62 10.69
CA GLU A 28 9.01 10.07 9.76
C GLU A 28 8.51 10.13 8.31
N GLY A 29 7.39 9.45 8.03
CA GLY A 29 6.80 9.39 6.71
C GLY A 29 5.28 9.33 6.70
N ILE A 30 4.74 9.56 5.51
CA ILE A 30 3.33 9.40 5.20
C ILE A 30 3.20 8.64 3.88
N GLU A 31 2.32 7.65 3.83
CA GLU A 31 1.83 7.12 2.59
C GLU A 31 0.62 7.95 2.14
N ILE A 32 0.64 8.39 0.88
CA ILE A 32 -0.43 9.23 0.35
C ILE A 32 -1.45 8.38 -0.39
N LEU A 33 -2.73 8.47 0.01
CA LEU A 33 -3.86 7.90 -0.72
C LEU A 33 -4.03 8.66 -2.05
N ALA A 34 -3.84 7.96 -3.18
CA ALA A 34 -4.01 8.49 -4.54
C ALA A 34 -5.49 8.50 -4.97
N ASP A 35 -6.36 8.84 -4.07
CA ASP A 35 -7.81 8.87 -4.26
C ASP A 35 -8.41 10.02 -3.42
N ILE A 36 -9.73 10.21 -3.52
CA ILE A 36 -10.44 11.16 -2.66
C ILE A 36 -10.40 10.69 -1.19
N PRO A 37 -10.24 11.62 -0.23
CA PRO A 37 -10.19 13.08 -0.41
C PRO A 37 -8.77 13.67 -0.54
N HIS A 38 -7.72 12.86 -0.72
CA HIS A 38 -6.35 13.32 -0.55
C HIS A 38 -5.65 13.73 -1.83
N ALA A 39 -5.42 12.77 -2.76
CA ALA A 39 -4.64 13.03 -3.96
C ALA A 39 -5.19 12.23 -5.17
N PHE A 40 -6.51 12.33 -5.44
CA PHE A 40 -7.10 11.76 -6.65
C PHE A 40 -6.49 12.45 -7.86
N PRO A 41 -5.76 11.75 -8.75
CA PRO A 41 -4.91 12.38 -9.76
C PRO A 41 -5.59 13.43 -10.62
N PRO A 42 -6.86 13.25 -11.10
CA PRO A 42 -7.56 14.26 -11.87
C PRO A 42 -7.78 15.60 -11.15
N ASP A 43 -7.76 15.60 -9.82
CA ASP A 43 -8.04 16.79 -8.99
C ASP A 43 -6.77 17.43 -8.43
N VAL A 44 -5.58 16.82 -8.67
CA VAL A 44 -4.32 17.32 -8.11
C VAL A 44 -3.73 18.39 -9.02
N THR A 45 -3.69 19.63 -8.53
CA THR A 45 -3.08 20.76 -9.24
C THR A 45 -1.60 20.91 -8.87
N GLU A 46 -0.84 21.69 -9.67
CA GLU A 46 0.55 22.03 -9.37
C GLU A 46 0.68 22.76 -8.02
N GLU A 47 -0.27 23.62 -7.67
CA GLU A 47 -0.32 24.30 -6.38
C GLU A 47 -0.48 23.29 -5.23
N ARG A 48 -1.31 22.24 -5.43
CA ARG A 48 -1.48 21.19 -4.44
C ARG A 48 -0.19 20.39 -4.25
N ILE A 49 0.49 20.02 -5.33
CA ILE A 49 1.80 19.33 -5.30
C ILE A 49 2.82 20.15 -4.51
N ASN A 50 2.92 21.44 -4.82
CA ASN A 50 3.85 22.34 -4.14
C ASN A 50 3.51 22.48 -2.65
N ALA A 51 2.23 22.60 -2.30
CA ALA A 51 1.78 22.67 -0.91
C ALA A 51 2.12 21.40 -0.12
N ILE A 52 1.96 20.20 -0.73
CA ILE A 52 2.35 18.91 -0.13
C ILE A 52 3.86 18.90 0.13
N ARG A 53 4.67 19.23 -0.88
CA ARG A 53 6.14 19.25 -0.76
C ARG A 53 6.63 20.21 0.32
N GLU A 54 6.07 21.42 0.36
CA GLU A 54 6.41 22.41 1.38
C GLU A 54 6.04 21.95 2.79
N ARG A 55 4.86 21.33 2.93
CA ARG A 55 4.39 20.82 4.23
C ARG A 55 5.29 19.68 4.75
N LEU A 56 5.65 18.73 3.89
CA LEU A 56 6.57 17.65 4.22
C LEU A 56 7.96 18.19 4.60
N LYS A 57 8.49 19.14 3.81
CA LYS A 57 9.77 19.78 4.09
C LYS A 57 9.77 20.51 5.44
N LYS A 58 8.68 21.21 5.76
CA LYS A 58 8.52 21.93 7.05
C LYS A 58 8.70 20.99 8.24
N HIS A 59 8.19 19.75 8.14
CA HIS A 59 8.25 18.76 9.19
C HIS A 59 9.41 17.76 9.08
N GLY A 60 10.21 17.82 8.01
CA GLY A 60 11.27 16.83 7.76
C GLY A 60 10.74 15.44 7.46
N MET A 61 9.47 15.34 7.04
CA MET A 61 8.85 14.07 6.66
C MET A 61 9.12 13.73 5.19
N SER A 62 9.02 12.44 4.87
CA SER A 62 9.09 11.93 3.50
C SER A 62 7.78 11.22 3.11
N ILE A 63 7.53 11.08 1.81
CA ILE A 63 6.47 10.19 1.34
C ILE A 63 7.04 8.77 1.32
N SER A 64 6.36 7.82 1.96
CA SER A 64 6.79 6.43 2.01
C SER A 64 6.38 5.63 0.77
N ASN A 65 5.18 5.92 0.25
CA ASN A 65 4.58 5.28 -0.91
C ASN A 65 3.38 6.10 -1.39
N LEU A 66 2.92 5.87 -2.63
CA LEU A 66 1.64 6.34 -3.12
C LEU A 66 0.66 5.16 -3.14
N ASN A 67 -0.41 5.21 -2.36
CA ASN A 67 -1.42 4.15 -2.32
C ASN A 67 -2.48 4.39 -3.41
N ALA A 68 -2.41 3.62 -4.51
CA ALA A 68 -3.32 3.67 -5.63
C ALA A 68 -4.32 2.50 -5.64
N PHE A 69 -4.51 1.85 -4.50
CA PHE A 69 -5.39 0.70 -4.35
C PHE A 69 -6.88 1.08 -4.49
N MET A 70 -7.32 2.07 -3.73
CA MET A 70 -8.71 2.53 -3.71
C MET A 70 -9.06 3.35 -4.95
N LEU A 71 -10.37 3.41 -5.31
CA LEU A 71 -10.85 4.14 -6.48
C LEU A 71 -12.22 4.81 -6.24
N TYR A 72 -12.43 5.36 -5.04
CA TYR A 72 -13.66 6.09 -4.67
C TYR A 72 -13.95 7.29 -5.56
N GLY A 73 -12.93 7.91 -6.14
CA GLY A 73 -13.08 8.98 -7.11
C GLY A 73 -13.82 8.57 -8.37
N ILE A 74 -13.89 7.27 -8.69
CA ILE A 74 -14.62 6.73 -9.84
C ILE A 74 -15.85 5.95 -9.38
N ARG A 75 -15.72 4.98 -8.44
CA ARG A 75 -16.86 4.14 -8.00
C ARG A 75 -16.77 3.71 -6.54
N ASP A 76 -15.93 2.69 -6.24
CA ASP A 76 -15.75 2.18 -4.87
C ASP A 76 -14.34 1.63 -4.66
N ASN A 77 -14.11 0.98 -3.51
CA ASN A 77 -12.79 0.46 -3.17
C ASN A 77 -12.24 -0.53 -4.21
N TRP A 78 -13.08 -1.45 -4.68
CA TRP A 78 -12.70 -2.59 -5.49
C TRP A 78 -12.91 -2.38 -6.98
N ARG A 79 -13.87 -1.53 -7.35
CA ARG A 79 -14.35 -1.39 -8.72
C ARG A 79 -14.26 0.05 -9.23
N PRO A 80 -13.93 0.21 -10.53
CA PRO A 80 -13.53 -0.87 -11.45
C PRO A 80 -12.17 -1.46 -11.09
N SER A 81 -12.00 -2.76 -11.37
CA SER A 81 -10.75 -3.48 -11.15
C SER A 81 -10.04 -3.82 -12.47
N PHE A 82 -8.82 -4.34 -12.39
CA PHE A 82 -8.07 -4.79 -13.57
C PHE A 82 -8.70 -6.00 -14.28
N ILE A 83 -9.62 -6.71 -13.63
CA ILE A 83 -10.21 -7.95 -14.16
C ILE A 83 -11.71 -7.81 -14.47
N GLU A 84 -12.23 -6.59 -14.62
CA GLU A 84 -13.60 -6.38 -15.07
C GLU A 84 -13.87 -7.04 -16.42
N ALA A 85 -15.05 -7.65 -16.60
CA ALA A 85 -15.43 -8.26 -17.87
C ALA A 85 -15.56 -7.24 -19.00
N ASP A 86 -16.10 -6.07 -18.71
CA ASP A 86 -16.16 -4.95 -19.65
C ASP A 86 -14.80 -4.27 -19.78
N GLU A 87 -14.26 -4.25 -20.99
CA GLU A 87 -12.98 -3.61 -21.32
C GLU A 87 -12.95 -2.12 -20.95
N LYS A 88 -14.08 -1.40 -21.12
CA LYS A 88 -14.17 0.03 -20.77
C LYS A 88 -14.03 0.24 -19.27
N GLU A 89 -14.59 -0.65 -18.47
CA GLU A 89 -14.47 -0.61 -17.00
C GLU A 89 -13.01 -0.92 -16.59
N ARG A 90 -12.39 -1.96 -17.16
CA ARG A 90 -10.95 -2.24 -16.93
C ARG A 90 -10.07 -1.06 -17.27
N ARG A 91 -10.35 -0.41 -18.41
CA ARG A 91 -9.58 0.76 -18.85
C ARG A 91 -9.58 1.89 -17.83
N LEU A 92 -10.69 2.11 -17.11
CA LEU A 92 -10.74 3.12 -16.05
C LEU A 92 -9.70 2.86 -14.93
N ARG A 93 -9.54 1.59 -14.51
CA ARG A 93 -8.53 1.22 -13.51
C ARG A 93 -7.10 1.38 -14.06
N ILE A 94 -6.86 0.93 -15.29
CA ILE A 94 -5.55 1.03 -15.93
C ILE A 94 -5.16 2.51 -16.14
N ASP A 95 -6.09 3.33 -16.64
CA ASP A 95 -5.86 4.77 -16.85
C ASP A 95 -5.63 5.51 -15.54
N HIS A 96 -6.39 5.16 -14.47
CA HIS A 96 -6.13 5.70 -13.14
C HIS A 96 -4.72 5.35 -12.65
N THR A 97 -4.28 4.11 -12.84
CA THR A 97 -2.93 3.69 -12.42
C THR A 97 -1.85 4.41 -13.23
N HIS A 98 -2.03 4.63 -14.54
CA HIS A 98 -1.16 5.48 -15.33
C HIS A 98 -1.07 6.91 -14.76
N GLN A 99 -2.20 7.50 -14.39
CA GLN A 99 -2.23 8.84 -13.78
C GLN A 99 -1.54 8.84 -12.39
N CYS A 100 -1.65 7.75 -11.63
CA CYS A 100 -0.93 7.61 -10.36
C CYS A 100 0.59 7.50 -10.57
N ILE A 101 1.05 6.81 -11.64
CA ILE A 101 2.48 6.79 -12.01
C ILE A 101 2.97 8.22 -12.30
N ASP A 102 2.22 8.99 -13.09
CA ASP A 102 2.57 10.37 -13.41
C ASP A 102 2.57 11.27 -12.16
N LEU A 103 1.60 11.08 -11.26
CA LEU A 103 1.53 11.80 -9.98
C LEU A 103 2.71 11.41 -9.06
N ALA A 104 3.13 10.15 -9.03
CA ALA A 104 4.30 9.70 -8.28
C ALA A 104 5.55 10.44 -8.77
N VAL A 105 5.77 10.55 -10.08
CA VAL A 105 6.86 11.35 -10.67
C VAL A 105 6.79 12.81 -10.22
N GLN A 106 5.61 13.42 -10.31
CA GLN A 106 5.41 14.82 -9.90
C GLN A 106 5.65 15.03 -8.41
N LEU A 107 5.35 14.07 -7.55
CA LEU A 107 5.60 14.14 -6.11
C LEU A 107 7.03 13.72 -5.71
N GLY A 108 7.79 13.14 -6.65
CA GLY A 108 9.13 12.61 -6.39
C GLY A 108 9.12 11.28 -5.61
N ILE A 109 8.06 10.49 -5.79
CA ILE A 109 7.87 9.17 -5.16
C ILE A 109 8.36 8.10 -6.14
N GLN A 110 9.03 7.06 -5.63
CA GLN A 110 9.56 5.96 -6.46
C GLN A 110 8.67 4.73 -6.50
N THR A 111 7.67 4.63 -5.63
CA THR A 111 6.79 3.47 -5.51
C THR A 111 5.32 3.87 -5.43
N LEU A 112 4.46 3.05 -6.02
CA LEU A 112 3.02 3.11 -5.78
C LEU A 112 2.47 1.69 -5.57
N SER A 113 1.56 1.50 -4.61
CA SER A 113 0.86 0.23 -4.42
C SER A 113 -0.48 0.20 -5.14
N THR A 114 -0.90 -0.98 -5.57
CA THR A 114 -2.18 -1.19 -6.26
C THR A 114 -2.80 -2.53 -5.89
N GLU A 115 -4.10 -2.65 -6.14
CA GLU A 115 -4.87 -3.86 -5.91
C GLU A 115 -4.39 -5.02 -6.82
N PRO A 116 -4.55 -6.29 -6.38
CA PRO A 116 -4.01 -7.45 -7.07
C PRO A 116 -5.01 -8.13 -8.05
N GLY A 117 -6.06 -7.42 -8.47
CA GLY A 117 -7.17 -7.96 -9.27
C GLY A 117 -8.29 -8.55 -8.41
N GLY A 118 -9.51 -8.11 -8.64
CA GLY A 118 -10.66 -8.65 -7.91
C GLY A 118 -11.82 -7.66 -7.79
N PRO A 119 -12.92 -8.07 -7.12
CA PRO A 119 -13.23 -9.40 -6.54
C PRO A 119 -13.37 -10.52 -7.58
N ILE A 120 -13.11 -11.77 -7.15
CA ILE A 120 -13.07 -12.97 -8.04
C ILE A 120 -14.36 -13.81 -7.97
N ASP A 121 -15.40 -13.38 -7.27
CA ASP A 121 -16.65 -14.11 -7.16
C ASP A 121 -17.31 -14.36 -8.53
N GLY A 122 -17.37 -15.62 -8.93
CA GLY A 122 -17.96 -16.02 -10.20
C GLY A 122 -17.10 -15.71 -11.44
N VAL A 123 -15.85 -15.32 -11.26
CA VAL A 123 -14.88 -15.03 -12.33
C VAL A 123 -14.07 -16.29 -12.66
N ASP A 124 -13.81 -16.53 -13.95
CA ASP A 124 -12.84 -17.53 -14.39
C ASP A 124 -11.42 -17.04 -14.03
N VAL A 125 -10.74 -17.78 -13.14
CA VAL A 125 -9.45 -17.37 -12.58
C VAL A 125 -8.34 -17.32 -13.63
N ASP A 126 -8.33 -18.25 -14.60
CA ASP A 126 -7.31 -18.26 -15.64
C ASP A 126 -7.47 -17.04 -16.56
N TRP A 127 -8.71 -16.73 -16.91
CA TRP A 127 -9.02 -15.52 -17.69
C TRP A 127 -8.67 -14.25 -16.91
N ALA A 128 -9.01 -14.17 -15.63
CA ALA A 128 -8.65 -13.04 -14.76
C ALA A 128 -7.13 -12.83 -14.67
N ASN A 129 -6.36 -13.93 -14.52
CA ASN A 129 -4.91 -13.86 -14.54
C ASN A 129 -4.36 -13.28 -15.84
N HIS A 130 -4.90 -13.69 -16.99
CA HIS A 130 -4.48 -13.13 -18.30
C HIS A 130 -4.74 -11.62 -18.38
N LEU A 131 -5.90 -11.15 -17.91
CA LEU A 131 -6.22 -9.73 -17.90
C LEU A 131 -5.29 -8.93 -16.98
N PHE A 132 -5.06 -9.46 -15.77
CA PHE A 132 -4.21 -8.79 -14.80
C PHE A 132 -2.75 -8.73 -15.27
N ILE A 133 -2.21 -9.82 -15.80
CA ILE A 133 -0.86 -9.87 -16.37
C ILE A 133 -0.74 -8.85 -17.51
N SER A 134 -1.67 -8.83 -18.47
CA SER A 134 -1.65 -7.88 -19.58
C SER A 134 -1.70 -6.42 -19.11
N ALA A 135 -2.52 -6.12 -18.10
CA ALA A 135 -2.57 -4.77 -17.52
C ALA A 135 -1.25 -4.39 -16.84
N MET A 136 -0.66 -5.31 -16.09
CA MET A 136 0.62 -5.06 -15.41
C MET A 136 1.79 -4.93 -16.38
N GLU A 137 1.81 -5.65 -17.50
CA GLU A 137 2.82 -5.47 -18.55
C GLU A 137 2.72 -4.07 -19.18
N GLU A 138 1.50 -3.60 -19.53
CA GLU A 138 1.28 -2.24 -20.05
C GLU A 138 1.75 -1.17 -19.05
N LEU A 139 1.37 -1.31 -17.78
CA LEU A 139 1.72 -0.37 -16.74
C LEU A 139 3.22 -0.38 -16.42
N ALA A 140 3.85 -1.55 -16.43
CA ALA A 140 5.29 -1.70 -16.23
C ALA A 140 6.09 -0.97 -17.31
N ASP A 141 5.68 -1.04 -18.56
CA ASP A 141 6.29 -0.30 -19.68
C ASP A 141 6.30 1.21 -19.46
N HIS A 142 5.27 1.75 -18.82
CA HIS A 142 5.22 3.17 -18.45
C HIS A 142 6.11 3.44 -17.23
N ALA A 143 5.96 2.65 -16.19
CA ALA A 143 6.68 2.81 -14.92
C ALA A 143 8.21 2.73 -15.11
N GLU A 144 8.72 1.79 -15.92
CA GLU A 144 10.14 1.68 -16.26
C GLU A 144 10.70 2.96 -16.89
N LYS A 145 9.95 3.56 -17.83
CA LYS A 145 10.39 4.78 -18.54
C LYS A 145 10.58 5.97 -17.63
N VAL A 146 9.82 6.01 -16.52
CA VAL A 146 9.81 7.15 -15.60
C VAL A 146 10.47 6.85 -14.25
N GLY A 147 10.97 5.61 -14.04
CA GLY A 147 11.68 5.20 -12.83
C GLY A 147 10.79 5.02 -11.60
N VAL A 148 9.53 4.61 -11.80
CA VAL A 148 8.57 4.27 -10.74
C VAL A 148 8.41 2.76 -10.67
N THR A 149 8.20 2.20 -9.48
CA THR A 149 7.91 0.78 -9.27
C THR A 149 6.47 0.61 -8.78
N ILE A 150 5.72 -0.25 -9.46
CA ILE A 150 4.36 -0.64 -9.08
C ILE A 150 4.46 -1.79 -8.09
N LEU A 151 3.85 -1.62 -6.93
CA LEU A 151 3.83 -2.63 -5.87
C LEU A 151 2.45 -3.29 -5.84
N VAL A 152 2.38 -4.53 -6.32
CA VAL A 152 1.17 -5.34 -6.18
C VAL A 152 1.06 -5.80 -4.74
N GLU A 153 -0.10 -5.60 -4.14
CA GLU A 153 -0.39 -5.94 -2.75
C GLU A 153 -1.34 -7.14 -2.68
N PRO A 154 -0.84 -8.34 -2.37
CA PRO A 154 -1.72 -9.50 -2.16
C PRO A 154 -2.79 -9.20 -1.10
N GLU A 155 -4.05 -9.50 -1.42
CA GLU A 155 -5.20 -9.13 -0.61
C GLU A 155 -6.15 -10.33 -0.45
N PRO A 156 -6.58 -10.68 0.77
CA PRO A 156 -7.54 -11.76 0.98
C PRO A 156 -8.78 -11.64 0.10
N HIS A 157 -9.18 -12.75 -0.53
CA HIS A 157 -10.33 -12.87 -1.43
C HIS A 157 -10.20 -12.17 -2.79
N LEU A 158 -9.04 -11.62 -3.14
CA LEU A 158 -8.75 -11.11 -4.46
C LEU A 158 -7.95 -12.13 -5.30
N LEU A 159 -7.60 -11.78 -6.53
CA LEU A 159 -6.94 -12.71 -7.48
C LEU A 159 -5.59 -13.23 -6.97
N ILE A 160 -4.82 -12.34 -6.35
CA ILE A 160 -3.56 -12.70 -5.69
C ILE A 160 -3.73 -12.43 -4.21
N GLU A 161 -3.84 -13.49 -3.40
CA GLU A 161 -4.06 -13.38 -1.96
C GLU A 161 -2.92 -13.97 -1.11
N ASN A 162 -2.05 -14.78 -1.70
CA ASN A 162 -0.98 -15.46 -0.97
C ASN A 162 0.38 -15.40 -1.68
N SER A 163 1.41 -15.81 -0.96
CA SER A 163 2.80 -15.71 -1.41
C SER A 163 3.09 -16.52 -2.68
N ASP A 164 2.52 -17.71 -2.83
CA ASP A 164 2.77 -18.57 -3.97
C ASP A 164 2.10 -18.03 -5.25
N GLN A 165 0.89 -17.48 -5.13
CA GLN A 165 0.22 -16.78 -6.22
C GLN A 165 1.00 -15.54 -6.66
N PHE A 166 1.53 -14.75 -5.69
CA PHE A 166 2.37 -13.60 -6.02
C PHE A 166 3.65 -14.03 -6.76
N ILE A 167 4.32 -15.08 -6.30
CA ILE A 167 5.53 -15.59 -6.97
C ILE A 167 5.22 -16.09 -8.39
N ALA A 168 4.08 -16.75 -8.59
CA ALA A 168 3.64 -17.20 -9.91
C ALA A 168 3.37 -16.00 -10.84
N PHE A 169 2.64 -14.99 -10.35
CA PHE A 169 2.42 -13.73 -11.06
C PHE A 169 3.74 -13.02 -11.41
N LYS A 170 4.65 -12.89 -10.45
CA LYS A 170 5.95 -12.22 -10.67
C LYS A 170 6.81 -12.94 -11.72
N LYS A 171 6.72 -14.25 -11.84
CA LYS A 171 7.38 -15.02 -12.92
C LYS A 171 6.76 -14.72 -14.28
N ALA A 172 5.45 -14.48 -14.35
CA ALA A 172 4.76 -14.11 -15.59
C ALA A 172 5.06 -12.66 -16.00
N VAL A 173 5.24 -11.75 -15.02
CA VAL A 173 5.59 -10.34 -15.24
C VAL A 173 6.97 -10.06 -14.62
N PRO A 174 8.07 -10.41 -15.30
CA PRO A 174 9.42 -10.34 -14.73
C PRO A 174 10.02 -8.92 -14.66
N SER A 175 9.28 -7.88 -15.06
CA SER A 175 9.73 -6.48 -15.04
C SER A 175 10.19 -6.03 -13.66
N GLU A 176 11.33 -5.34 -13.57
CA GLU A 176 11.84 -4.76 -12.33
C GLU A 176 10.97 -3.58 -11.82
N ALA A 177 10.13 -3.02 -12.69
CA ALA A 177 9.15 -1.99 -12.31
C ALA A 177 7.88 -2.56 -11.66
N VAL A 178 7.80 -3.88 -11.45
CA VAL A 178 6.71 -4.53 -10.72
C VAL A 178 7.30 -5.30 -9.54
N ALA A 179 6.84 -5.00 -8.32
CA ALA A 179 7.36 -5.56 -7.09
C ALA A 179 6.22 -5.85 -6.09
N LEU A 180 6.57 -6.13 -4.85
CA LEU A 180 5.64 -6.47 -3.78
C LEU A 180 5.46 -5.31 -2.80
N ASN A 181 4.22 -4.92 -2.52
CA ASN A 181 3.85 -4.33 -1.24
C ASN A 181 3.54 -5.49 -0.28
N PHE A 182 4.38 -5.67 0.74
CA PHE A 182 4.22 -6.75 1.71
C PHE A 182 3.31 -6.26 2.83
N ASP A 183 2.03 -6.63 2.77
CA ASP A 183 1.11 -6.42 3.88
C ASP A 183 1.19 -7.59 4.87
N VAL A 184 1.50 -7.25 6.13
CA VAL A 184 1.75 -8.25 7.19
C VAL A 184 0.46 -8.96 7.60
N GLY A 185 -0.64 -8.22 7.68
CA GLY A 185 -1.93 -8.75 8.08
C GLY A 185 -2.59 -9.57 7.01
N HIS A 186 -2.45 -9.17 5.74
CA HIS A 186 -3.05 -9.91 4.63
C HIS A 186 -2.52 -11.34 4.54
N PHE A 187 -1.20 -11.52 4.63
CA PHE A 187 -0.61 -12.87 4.66
C PHE A 187 -1.03 -13.65 5.90
N PHE A 188 -1.15 -12.99 7.06
CA PHE A 188 -1.67 -13.64 8.25
C PHE A 188 -3.13 -14.10 8.08
N CYS A 189 -3.98 -13.30 7.43
CA CYS A 189 -5.39 -13.63 7.17
C CYS A 189 -5.54 -14.93 6.36
N VAL A 190 -4.71 -15.15 5.35
CA VAL A 190 -4.76 -16.35 4.48
C VAL A 190 -4.01 -17.55 5.05
N GLY A 191 -3.53 -17.47 6.29
CA GLY A 191 -2.96 -18.61 7.02
C GLY A 191 -1.46 -18.76 6.92
N GLU A 192 -0.77 -17.85 6.25
CA GLU A 192 0.70 -17.83 6.16
C GLU A 192 1.32 -17.19 7.42
N ASP A 193 2.57 -17.50 7.72
CA ASP A 193 3.34 -16.86 8.79
C ASP A 193 4.15 -15.69 8.22
N PRO A 194 3.78 -14.43 8.52
CA PRO A 194 4.50 -13.28 8.00
C PRO A 194 5.99 -13.26 8.35
N VAL A 195 6.38 -13.88 9.47
CA VAL A 195 7.80 -13.97 9.87
C VAL A 195 8.61 -14.79 8.89
N GLU A 196 8.08 -15.94 8.46
CA GLU A 196 8.74 -16.80 7.46
C GLU A 196 8.74 -16.16 6.07
N LEU A 197 7.66 -15.44 5.74
CA LEU A 197 7.51 -14.80 4.44
C LEU A 197 8.45 -13.61 4.23
N VAL A 198 8.87 -12.90 5.27
CA VAL A 198 9.83 -11.79 5.13
C VAL A 198 11.09 -12.23 4.39
N GLU A 199 11.66 -13.41 4.73
CA GLU A 199 12.84 -13.93 4.05
C GLU A 199 12.52 -14.50 2.66
N LYS A 200 11.39 -15.24 2.54
CA LYS A 200 10.94 -15.87 1.27
C LYS A 200 10.69 -14.81 0.18
N LEU A 201 10.06 -13.69 0.54
CA LEU A 201 9.63 -12.65 -0.39
C LEU A 201 10.59 -11.46 -0.47
N LEU A 202 11.71 -11.48 0.28
CA LEU A 202 12.71 -10.40 0.30
C LEU A 202 13.14 -9.92 -1.10
N PRO A 203 13.38 -10.79 -2.11
CA PRO A 203 13.81 -10.34 -3.43
C PRO A 203 12.79 -9.44 -4.14
N TYR A 204 11.54 -9.50 -3.73
CA TYR A 204 10.43 -8.81 -4.40
C TYR A 204 9.91 -7.62 -3.59
N THR A 205 10.14 -7.59 -2.27
CA THR A 205 9.54 -6.60 -1.36
C THR A 205 10.25 -5.25 -1.46
N LYS A 206 9.46 -4.20 -1.67
CA LYS A 206 9.95 -2.80 -1.71
C LYS A 206 9.30 -1.92 -0.64
N HIS A 207 8.17 -2.33 -0.09
CA HIS A 207 7.45 -1.60 0.94
C HIS A 207 6.70 -2.58 1.85
N TYR A 208 6.43 -2.16 3.09
CA TYR A 208 5.68 -2.95 4.06
C TYR A 208 4.51 -2.16 4.60
N HIS A 209 3.32 -2.77 4.59
CA HIS A 209 2.20 -2.36 5.42
C HIS A 209 2.20 -3.15 6.73
N LEU A 210 1.79 -2.48 7.81
CA LEU A 210 1.74 -3.04 9.16
C LEU A 210 0.46 -2.62 9.86
N GLU A 211 -0.30 -3.60 10.26
CA GLU A 211 -1.41 -3.57 11.19
C GLU A 211 -1.36 -4.81 12.06
N ASP A 212 -2.36 -5.05 12.87
CA ASP A 212 -2.57 -6.31 13.57
C ASP A 212 -3.89 -6.94 13.13
N ILE A 213 -4.01 -8.24 13.27
CA ILE A 213 -5.20 -9.01 12.93
C ILE A 213 -5.58 -9.90 14.12
N ALA A 214 -6.87 -10.08 14.36
CA ALA A 214 -7.37 -10.95 15.42
C ALA A 214 -7.03 -12.44 15.15
N ALA A 215 -7.08 -13.26 16.18
CA ALA A 215 -6.71 -14.69 16.10
C ALA A 215 -7.64 -15.52 15.18
N ASP A 216 -8.84 -15.03 14.91
CA ASP A 216 -9.78 -15.65 13.96
C ASP A 216 -9.44 -15.38 12.49
N ARG A 217 -8.42 -14.54 12.22
CA ARG A 217 -7.90 -14.20 10.90
C ARG A 217 -8.91 -13.49 9.98
N VAL A 218 -9.96 -12.91 10.55
CA VAL A 218 -10.87 -12.06 9.77
C VAL A 218 -10.11 -10.82 9.32
N HIS A 219 -10.21 -10.51 8.03
CA HIS A 219 -9.55 -9.34 7.45
C HIS A 219 -10.17 -8.05 7.99
N GLN A 220 -9.67 -7.61 9.13
CA GLN A 220 -10.01 -6.38 9.81
C GLN A 220 -8.75 -5.82 10.48
N HIS A 221 -8.26 -4.70 9.99
CA HIS A 221 -7.05 -4.07 10.52
C HIS A 221 -7.27 -3.62 11.96
N LEU A 222 -6.41 -4.09 12.86
CA LEU A 222 -6.36 -3.71 14.26
C LEU A 222 -5.11 -2.86 14.53
N ILE A 223 -5.18 -2.06 15.58
CA ILE A 223 -4.00 -1.30 16.04
C ILE A 223 -2.89 -2.29 16.42
N PRO A 224 -1.65 -2.12 15.94
CA PRO A 224 -0.51 -2.96 16.28
C PRO A 224 -0.40 -3.23 17.79
N GLY A 225 -0.30 -4.51 18.16
CA GLY A 225 -0.24 -4.97 19.54
C GLY A 225 -1.60 -5.30 20.15
N THR A 226 -2.70 -5.24 19.39
CA THR A 226 -4.05 -5.59 19.89
C THR A 226 -4.65 -6.84 19.26
N GLY A 227 -3.92 -7.49 18.34
CA GLY A 227 -4.30 -8.72 17.67
C GLY A 227 -3.42 -9.91 18.04
N ALA A 228 -3.18 -10.80 17.06
CA ALA A 228 -2.49 -12.06 17.27
C ALA A 228 -1.16 -12.18 16.49
N ILE A 229 -0.79 -11.20 15.69
CA ILE A 229 0.46 -11.21 14.92
C ILE A 229 1.65 -10.98 15.86
N ASN A 230 2.71 -11.77 15.69
CA ASN A 230 3.96 -11.56 16.42
C ASN A 230 4.77 -10.41 15.80
N ILE A 231 4.23 -9.18 15.88
CA ILE A 231 4.82 -7.97 15.31
C ILE A 231 6.28 -7.76 15.73
N PRO A 232 6.69 -7.96 17.02
CA PRO A 232 8.08 -7.83 17.39
C PRO A 232 9.01 -8.74 16.57
N ARG A 233 8.59 -9.99 16.31
CA ARG A 233 9.38 -10.92 15.52
C ARG A 233 9.40 -10.58 14.05
N VAL A 234 8.28 -10.11 13.49
CA VAL A 234 8.22 -9.60 12.11
C VAL A 234 9.21 -8.47 11.91
N LEU A 235 9.15 -7.43 12.76
CA LEU A 235 10.04 -6.27 12.67
C LEU A 235 11.52 -6.65 12.87
N GLN A 236 11.81 -7.57 13.80
CA GLN A 236 13.16 -8.09 14.00
C GLN A 236 13.67 -8.81 12.74
N THR A 237 12.81 -9.59 12.08
CA THR A 237 13.19 -10.30 10.86
C THR A 237 13.42 -9.31 9.72
N ILE A 238 12.53 -8.33 9.53
CA ILE A 238 12.73 -7.26 8.53
C ILE A 238 14.06 -6.53 8.78
N GLN A 239 14.38 -6.17 10.02
CA GLN A 239 15.64 -5.50 10.35
C GLN A 239 16.87 -6.35 9.95
N ARG A 240 16.82 -7.66 10.17
CA ARG A 240 17.93 -8.58 9.83
C ARG A 240 18.19 -8.67 8.33
N THR A 241 17.20 -8.38 7.49
CA THR A 241 17.39 -8.32 6.03
C THR A 241 18.20 -7.11 5.57
N GLY A 242 18.42 -6.13 6.45
CA GLY A 242 19.07 -4.86 6.12
C GLY A 242 18.10 -3.85 5.46
N TYR A 243 16.80 -4.11 5.46
CA TYR A 243 15.82 -3.16 4.94
C TYR A 243 15.87 -1.83 5.69
N ASP A 244 16.03 -0.73 4.98
CA ASP A 244 16.17 0.63 5.52
C ASP A 244 15.03 1.57 5.12
N GLY A 245 14.04 1.05 4.39
CA GLY A 245 12.84 1.77 3.95
C GLY A 245 11.82 2.01 5.06
N PHE A 246 10.60 2.27 4.65
CA PHE A 246 9.48 2.55 5.55
C PHE A 246 8.68 1.31 5.91
N ILE A 247 8.30 1.22 7.18
CA ILE A 247 7.19 0.39 7.66
C ILE A 247 6.00 1.34 7.80
N THR A 248 4.98 1.16 6.99
CA THR A 248 3.80 2.04 6.97
C THR A 248 2.66 1.37 7.72
N VAL A 249 2.24 1.98 8.82
CA VAL A 249 1.03 1.56 9.55
C VAL A 249 -0.21 1.90 8.74
N GLU A 250 -1.08 0.91 8.51
CA GLU A 250 -2.32 1.08 7.75
C GLU A 250 -3.56 0.76 8.59
N LEU A 251 -4.35 1.80 8.92
CA LEU A 251 -5.48 1.69 9.85
C LEU A 251 -6.74 2.40 9.32
N TYR A 252 -7.16 2.09 8.08
CA TYR A 252 -8.35 2.68 7.46
C TYR A 252 -9.67 2.49 8.26
N PRO A 253 -9.89 1.44 9.09
CA PRO A 253 -11.12 1.32 9.86
C PRO A 253 -11.27 2.36 10.97
N TYR A 254 -10.19 3.10 11.28
CA TYR A 254 -10.13 4.00 12.45
C TYR A 254 -10.33 5.48 12.11
N GLU A 255 -10.87 5.84 10.96
CA GLU A 255 -11.04 7.23 10.51
C GLU A 255 -11.83 8.13 11.50
N ASN A 256 -12.72 7.54 12.32
CA ASN A 256 -13.45 8.26 13.37
C ASN A 256 -12.62 8.61 14.60
N ARG A 257 -11.44 7.98 14.75
CA ARG A 257 -10.49 8.18 15.85
C ARG A 257 -9.04 8.11 15.37
N ALA A 258 -8.79 8.56 14.16
CA ALA A 258 -7.52 8.46 13.44
C ALA A 258 -6.31 8.89 14.30
N MET A 259 -6.37 10.07 14.92
CA MET A 259 -5.31 10.57 15.78
C MET A 259 -4.96 9.62 16.94
N LYS A 260 -5.99 9.08 17.59
CA LYS A 260 -5.79 8.16 18.70
C LYS A 260 -5.17 6.85 18.22
N ALA A 261 -5.69 6.28 17.14
CA ALA A 261 -5.17 5.03 16.55
C ALA A 261 -3.72 5.20 16.07
N ALA A 262 -3.41 6.30 15.39
CA ALA A 262 -2.06 6.61 14.94
C ALA A 262 -1.09 6.77 16.12
N SER A 263 -1.50 7.44 17.19
CA SER A 263 -0.66 7.62 18.38
C SER A 263 -0.41 6.29 19.12
N GLU A 264 -1.44 5.45 19.28
CA GLU A 264 -1.31 4.14 19.93
C GLU A 264 -0.39 3.22 19.11
N ALA A 265 -0.58 3.17 17.78
CA ALA A 265 0.27 2.40 16.86
C ALA A 265 1.73 2.89 16.90
N TYR A 266 1.94 4.21 16.83
CA TYR A 266 3.28 4.80 16.93
C TYR A 266 3.99 4.37 18.21
N GLN A 267 3.35 4.53 19.35
CA GLN A 267 3.96 4.20 20.65
C GLN A 267 4.36 2.72 20.74
N TYR A 268 3.51 1.83 20.25
CA TYR A 268 3.77 0.39 20.28
C TYR A 268 4.91 0.01 19.32
N VAL A 269 4.81 0.41 18.06
CA VAL A 269 5.79 0.03 17.01
C VAL A 269 7.15 0.68 17.28
N LYS A 270 7.17 1.98 17.62
CA LYS A 270 8.40 2.71 17.91
C LYS A 270 9.17 2.11 19.09
N LYS A 271 8.47 1.71 20.15
CA LYS A 271 9.09 1.02 21.28
C LYS A 271 9.81 -0.27 20.87
N ILE A 272 9.25 -1.02 19.94
CA ILE A 272 9.88 -2.24 19.42
C ILE A 272 11.08 -1.85 18.57
N MET A 273 10.92 -0.93 17.62
CA MET A 273 11.98 -0.51 16.71
C MET A 273 13.20 0.08 17.46
N ASP A 274 12.99 0.81 18.56
CA ASP A 274 14.06 1.38 19.39
C ASP A 274 14.79 0.32 20.21
N ALA A 275 14.23 -0.87 20.39
CA ALA A 275 14.84 -1.98 21.11
C ALA A 275 15.58 -2.97 20.19
N LEU A 276 15.43 -2.83 18.87
CA LEU A 276 16.13 -3.64 17.86
C LEU A 276 17.52 -3.08 17.55
#